data_f1ddc0b8e5bb9b936005fc7f0cca2305
#
_entry.id   f1ddc0b8e5bb9b936005fc7f0cca2305
#
_cell.length_a   1.000
_cell.length_b   1.000
_cell.length_c   1.000
_cell.angle_alpha   90.00
_cell.angle_beta   90.00
_cell.angle_gamma   90.00
#
_symmetry.space_group_name_H-M   'P 1'
#
loop_
_entity.id
_entity.type
_entity.pdbx_description
1 polymer ?
#
loop_
_entity_poly.entity_id
_entity_poly.type
_entity_poly.pdbx_seq_one_letter_code
_entity_poly.pdbx_strand_id
1 'polypeptide(L)'
;PKVLIPMTANDVYASVTLNDYYYCDNSNVNYTDIPEKTTENLYAVESIFNSTIFSILARTIANKQQNGYFKLNKQYLEPVLFPAYIFEKDKKIVEELANVGMELEEKQNEYIYAPPHKQKRIKKQLVDLWEMLDRITARAYQLNKTQEQYFKNIGRNIDRSEILDSIV
;
A
#
# COMPACT_ATOMS: atom_id res chain seq x y z
N PRO A 1 -8.39 -16.09 0.55
CA PRO A 1 -7.72 -14.85 0.92
C PRO A 1 -6.88 -14.27 -0.24
N LYS A 2 -6.85 -12.97 -0.41
CA LYS A 2 -6.13 -12.30 -1.49
C LYS A 2 -5.90 -10.82 -1.19
N VAL A 3 -4.93 -10.20 -1.89
CA VAL A 3 -4.75 -8.75 -1.89
C VAL A 3 -5.44 -8.17 -3.12
N LEU A 4 -6.30 -7.20 -2.93
CA LEU A 4 -7.09 -6.53 -3.96
C LEU A 4 -6.45 -5.18 -4.31
N ILE A 5 -6.43 -4.84 -5.61
CA ILE A 5 -5.89 -3.57 -6.11
C ILE A 5 -6.86 -3.02 -7.15
N PRO A 6 -7.32 -1.77 -7.07
CA PRO A 6 -8.18 -1.18 -8.09
C PRO A 6 -7.44 -1.05 -9.42
N MET A 7 -8.13 -1.29 -10.54
CA MET A 7 -7.54 -1.20 -11.88
C MET A 7 -7.33 0.24 -12.36
N THR A 8 -7.99 1.21 -11.72
CA THR A 8 -7.84 2.63 -12.04
C THR A 8 -7.96 3.43 -10.75
N ALA A 9 -6.93 4.18 -10.41
CA ALA A 9 -6.90 5.03 -9.22
C ALA A 9 -5.91 6.19 -9.39
N ASN A 10 -5.97 7.18 -8.54
CA ASN A 10 -5.00 8.28 -8.48
C ASN A 10 -3.69 7.85 -7.78
N ASP A 11 -3.72 6.75 -7.04
CA ASP A 11 -2.57 6.12 -6.40
C ASP A 11 -2.76 4.60 -6.34
N VAL A 12 -1.72 3.86 -5.93
CA VAL A 12 -1.85 2.43 -5.63
C VAL A 12 -2.46 2.27 -4.25
N TYR A 13 -3.62 1.64 -4.19
CA TYR A 13 -4.29 1.24 -2.96
C TYR A 13 -4.51 -0.24 -3.00
N ALA A 14 -4.06 -0.93 -1.97
CA ALA A 14 -4.28 -2.35 -1.81
C ALA A 14 -5.06 -2.61 -0.53
N SER A 15 -5.82 -3.70 -0.51
CA SER A 15 -6.59 -4.13 0.66
C SER A 15 -6.58 -5.65 0.74
N VAL A 16 -6.43 -6.19 1.94
CA VAL A 16 -6.52 -7.64 2.18
C VAL A 16 -7.99 -8.05 2.31
N THR A 17 -8.34 -9.15 1.66
CA THR A 17 -9.56 -9.89 2.02
C THR A 17 -9.19 -11.28 2.49
N LEU A 18 -9.62 -11.63 3.70
CA LEU A 18 -9.49 -12.96 4.27
C LEU A 18 -10.65 -13.88 3.91
N ASN A 19 -11.67 -13.33 3.26
CA ASN A 19 -12.88 -14.04 2.87
C ASN A 19 -12.73 -14.60 1.45
N ASP A 20 -13.00 -15.91 1.27
CA ASP A 20 -12.91 -16.60 -0.02
C ASP A 20 -14.14 -16.39 -0.92
N TYR A 21 -15.21 -15.76 -0.41
CA TYR A 21 -16.45 -15.56 -1.16
C TYR A 21 -16.44 -14.33 -2.08
N TYR A 22 -15.41 -13.49 -2.04
CA TYR A 22 -15.31 -12.35 -2.94
C TYR A 22 -14.72 -12.76 -4.28
N TYR A 23 -15.49 -12.61 -5.33
CA TYR A 23 -15.04 -12.72 -6.71
C TYR A 23 -14.72 -11.33 -7.25
N CYS A 24 -13.52 -11.18 -7.81
CA CYS A 24 -13.13 -9.93 -8.45
C CYS A 24 -13.74 -9.89 -9.86
N ASP A 25 -14.43 -8.81 -10.16
CA ASP A 25 -14.79 -8.48 -11.54
C ASP A 25 -13.52 -8.05 -12.29
N ASN A 26 -13.23 -8.69 -13.41
CA ASN A 26 -12.06 -8.40 -14.24
C ASN A 26 -12.03 -6.99 -14.84
N SER A 27 -13.06 -6.19 -14.62
CA SER A 27 -13.14 -4.84 -15.17
C SER A 27 -12.68 -3.73 -14.21
N ASN A 28 -12.67 -3.96 -12.90
CA ASN A 28 -12.45 -2.89 -11.92
C ASN A 28 -11.40 -3.19 -10.85
N VAL A 29 -11.14 -4.45 -10.54
CA VAL A 29 -10.24 -4.87 -9.46
C VAL A 29 -9.32 -5.99 -9.91
N ASN A 30 -8.02 -5.83 -9.70
CA ASN A 30 -7.05 -6.91 -9.76
C ASN A 30 -6.94 -7.60 -8.41
N TYR A 31 -6.43 -8.83 -8.42
CA TYR A 31 -5.96 -9.48 -7.21
C TYR A 31 -4.57 -10.07 -7.42
N THR A 32 -3.81 -10.14 -6.33
CA THR A 32 -2.51 -10.80 -6.32
C THR A 32 -2.64 -12.15 -5.65
N ASP A 33 -2.22 -13.17 -6.36
CA ASP A 33 -2.06 -14.51 -5.82
C ASP A 33 -0.63 -14.68 -5.29
N ILE A 34 -0.48 -15.10 -4.04
CA ILE A 34 0.81 -15.33 -3.40
C ILE A 34 0.91 -16.81 -3.00
N PRO A 35 2.12 -17.41 -3.10
CA PRO A 35 2.28 -18.85 -2.87
C PRO A 35 1.85 -19.31 -1.48
N GLU A 36 2.22 -18.59 -0.45
CA GLU A 36 1.85 -18.85 0.94
C GLU A 36 0.88 -17.79 1.44
N LYS A 37 -0.42 -18.12 1.41
CA LYS A 37 -1.52 -17.18 1.79
C LYS A 37 -1.72 -17.12 3.30
N THR A 38 -0.64 -16.96 4.07
CA THR A 38 -0.76 -16.64 5.49
C THR A 38 -1.27 -15.21 5.65
N THR A 39 -1.96 -14.94 6.75
CA THR A 39 -2.40 -13.58 7.07
C THR A 39 -1.23 -12.60 7.08
N GLU A 40 -0.11 -13.01 7.65
CA GLU A 40 1.13 -12.24 7.71
C GLU A 40 1.64 -11.87 6.30
N ASN A 41 1.76 -12.85 5.39
CA ASN A 41 2.24 -12.60 4.03
C ASN A 41 1.29 -11.69 3.24
N LEU A 42 -0.04 -11.85 3.43
CA LEU A 42 -1.03 -11.00 2.77
C LEU A 42 -0.90 -9.53 3.19
N TYR A 43 -0.80 -9.27 4.50
CA TYR A 43 -0.62 -7.90 5.00
C TYR A 43 0.75 -7.31 4.67
N ALA A 44 1.81 -8.12 4.62
CA ALA A 44 3.11 -7.67 4.17
C ALA A 44 3.10 -7.24 2.68
N VAL A 45 2.44 -8.01 1.81
CA VAL A 45 2.26 -7.68 0.39
C VAL A 45 1.42 -6.41 0.23
N GLU A 46 0.30 -6.32 0.92
CA GLU A 46 -0.55 -5.12 0.96
C GLU A 46 0.26 -3.89 1.37
N SER A 47 1.04 -3.99 2.44
CA SER A 47 1.89 -2.93 2.97
C SER A 47 2.90 -2.43 1.94
N ILE A 48 3.54 -3.33 1.19
CA ILE A 48 4.45 -2.94 0.11
C ILE A 48 3.69 -2.17 -0.97
N PHE A 49 2.52 -2.66 -1.41
CA PHE A 49 1.71 -1.96 -2.42
C PHE A 49 1.24 -0.58 -1.94
N ASN A 50 0.90 -0.45 -0.66
CA ASN A 50 0.47 0.81 -0.05
C ASN A 50 1.63 1.75 0.30
N SER A 51 2.89 1.37 0.06
CA SER A 51 4.03 2.24 0.33
C SER A 51 4.19 3.34 -0.72
N THR A 52 4.76 4.46 -0.31
CA THR A 52 5.14 5.57 -1.21
C THR A 52 6.13 5.11 -2.27
N ILE A 53 7.06 4.21 -1.92
CA ILE A 53 8.07 3.67 -2.84
C ILE A 53 7.40 2.91 -3.99
N PHE A 54 6.52 1.96 -3.67
CA PHE A 54 5.82 1.18 -4.70
C PHE A 54 4.93 2.08 -5.56
N SER A 55 4.23 3.03 -4.95
CA SER A 55 3.38 3.99 -5.67
C SER A 55 4.18 4.82 -6.69
N ILE A 56 5.35 5.33 -6.30
CA ILE A 56 6.23 6.07 -7.22
C ILE A 56 6.70 5.16 -8.37
N LEU A 57 7.16 3.94 -8.07
CA LEU A 57 7.60 2.98 -9.09
C LEU A 57 6.46 2.63 -10.06
N ALA A 58 5.26 2.35 -9.54
CA ALA A 58 4.08 2.05 -10.35
C ALA A 58 3.70 3.21 -11.27
N ARG A 59 3.74 4.45 -10.77
CA ARG A 59 3.43 5.65 -11.57
C ARG A 59 4.42 5.93 -12.71
N THR A 60 5.65 5.43 -12.62
CA THR A 60 6.64 5.55 -13.72
C THR A 60 6.31 4.63 -14.90
N ILE A 61 5.57 3.55 -14.65
CA ILE A 61 5.23 2.53 -15.65
C ILE A 61 3.77 2.65 -16.09
N ALA A 62 2.87 3.00 -15.15
CA ALA A 62 1.45 3.06 -15.39
C ALA A 62 1.05 4.13 -16.41
N ASN A 63 0.04 3.81 -17.22
CA ASN A 63 -0.49 4.78 -18.19
C ASN A 63 -1.37 5.82 -17.46
N LYS A 64 -0.94 7.08 -17.53
CA LYS A 64 -1.67 8.22 -16.97
C LYS A 64 -2.94 8.47 -17.76
N GLN A 65 -4.05 8.54 -17.06
CA GLN A 65 -5.37 8.85 -17.59
C GLN A 65 -5.72 10.32 -17.38
N GLN A 66 -6.88 10.74 -17.88
CA GLN A 66 -7.42 12.06 -17.58
C GLN A 66 -7.70 12.21 -16.08
N ASN A 67 -7.66 13.44 -15.59
CA ASN A 67 -7.94 13.77 -14.17
C ASN A 67 -6.96 13.18 -13.14
N GLY A 68 -5.72 12.86 -13.55
CA GLY A 68 -4.69 12.39 -12.62
C GLY A 68 -4.75 10.92 -12.25
N TYR A 69 -5.68 10.15 -12.79
CA TYR A 69 -5.76 8.70 -12.58
C TYR A 69 -4.70 7.94 -13.38
N PHE A 70 -4.36 6.74 -12.91
CA PHE A 70 -3.46 5.80 -13.54
C PHE A 70 -4.18 4.48 -13.80
N LYS A 71 -3.85 3.81 -14.91
CA LYS A 71 -4.22 2.41 -15.11
C LYS A 71 -3.27 1.51 -14.35
N LEU A 72 -3.82 0.74 -13.42
CA LEU A 72 -3.10 -0.16 -12.52
C LEU A 72 -3.41 -1.64 -12.82
N ASN A 73 -3.84 -1.95 -14.04
CA ASN A 73 -4.08 -3.33 -14.44
C ASN A 73 -2.77 -4.13 -14.55
N LYS A 74 -2.90 -5.44 -14.62
CA LYS A 74 -1.80 -6.42 -14.56
C LYS A 74 -0.60 -6.03 -15.42
N GLN A 75 -0.82 -5.63 -16.68
CA GLN A 75 0.25 -5.27 -17.62
C GLN A 75 1.15 -4.10 -17.15
N TYR A 76 0.64 -3.24 -16.25
CA TYR A 76 1.40 -2.10 -15.70
C TYR A 76 1.96 -2.39 -14.32
N LEU A 77 1.33 -3.26 -13.52
CA LEU A 77 1.82 -3.61 -12.20
C LEU A 77 2.85 -4.74 -12.22
N GLU A 78 2.72 -5.70 -13.13
CA GLU A 78 3.62 -6.85 -13.24
C GLU A 78 5.10 -6.48 -13.50
N PRO A 79 5.43 -5.42 -14.29
CA PRO A 79 6.81 -4.98 -14.47
C PRO A 79 7.38 -4.17 -13.29
N VAL A 80 6.54 -3.77 -12.32
CA VAL A 80 7.01 -2.99 -11.16
C VAL A 80 7.90 -3.86 -10.28
N LEU A 81 9.08 -3.35 -9.95
CA LEU A 81 10.00 -4.05 -9.05
C LEU A 81 9.32 -4.31 -7.70
N PHE A 82 9.27 -5.57 -7.31
CA PHE A 82 8.72 -6.02 -6.03
C PHE A 82 9.80 -6.77 -5.24
N PRO A 83 10.00 -6.51 -3.94
CA PRO A 83 11.07 -7.08 -3.14
C PRO A 83 10.73 -8.51 -2.65
N ALA A 84 10.41 -9.42 -3.58
CA ALA A 84 9.93 -10.77 -3.27
C ALA A 84 10.91 -11.60 -2.42
N TYR A 85 12.20 -11.31 -2.48
CA TYR A 85 13.24 -12.03 -1.75
C TYR A 85 13.05 -12.01 -0.23
N ILE A 86 12.35 -10.99 0.34
CA ILE A 86 12.14 -10.89 1.79
C ILE A 86 11.34 -12.07 2.34
N PHE A 87 10.40 -12.60 1.57
CA PHE A 87 9.55 -13.72 1.98
C PHE A 87 10.35 -15.03 2.20
N GLU A 88 11.49 -15.16 1.54
CA GLU A 88 12.39 -16.30 1.71
C GLU A 88 13.51 -16.03 2.70
N LYS A 89 14.05 -14.79 2.74
CA LYS A 89 15.34 -14.48 3.38
C LYS A 89 15.26 -13.55 4.58
N ASP A 90 14.18 -12.78 4.73
CA ASP A 90 14.05 -11.80 5.81
C ASP A 90 12.65 -11.78 6.42
N LYS A 91 12.33 -12.85 7.13
CA LYS A 91 11.03 -12.99 7.82
C LYS A 91 10.74 -11.85 8.80
N LYS A 92 11.78 -11.23 9.35
CA LYS A 92 11.60 -10.09 10.28
C LYS A 92 11.01 -8.87 9.56
N ILE A 93 11.47 -8.56 8.35
CA ILE A 93 10.88 -7.47 7.55
C ILE A 93 9.43 -7.82 7.18
N VAL A 94 9.14 -9.07 6.85
CA VAL A 94 7.76 -9.51 6.54
C VAL A 94 6.85 -9.31 7.75
N GLU A 95 7.26 -9.73 8.94
CA GLU A 95 6.54 -9.52 10.20
C GLU A 95 6.31 -8.04 10.50
N GLU A 96 7.35 -7.20 10.39
CA GLU A 96 7.25 -5.75 10.62
C GLU A 96 6.27 -5.09 9.63
N LEU A 97 6.30 -5.46 8.34
CA LEU A 97 5.36 -4.97 7.31
C LEU A 97 3.93 -5.39 7.62
N ALA A 98 3.73 -6.67 7.98
CA ALA A 98 2.40 -7.18 8.30
C ALA A 98 1.80 -6.47 9.51
N ASN A 99 2.58 -6.28 10.57
CA ASN A 99 2.12 -5.61 11.78
C ASN A 99 1.71 -4.16 11.51
N VAL A 100 2.50 -3.41 10.76
CA VAL A 100 2.15 -2.03 10.37
C VAL A 100 0.92 -1.99 9.46
N GLY A 101 0.79 -2.93 8.52
CA GLY A 101 -0.40 -3.03 7.66
C GLY A 101 -1.68 -3.27 8.44
N MET A 102 -1.66 -4.23 9.36
CA MET A 102 -2.81 -4.51 10.24
C MET A 102 -3.17 -3.31 11.12
N GLU A 103 -2.17 -2.62 11.68
CA GLU A 103 -2.40 -1.44 12.51
C GLU A 103 -2.95 -0.26 11.67
N LEU A 104 -2.47 -0.09 10.43
CA LEU A 104 -3.02 0.90 9.50
C LEU A 104 -4.49 0.64 9.20
N GLU A 105 -4.87 -0.59 8.88
CA GLU A 105 -6.27 -0.97 8.63
C GLU A 105 -7.15 -0.71 9.86
N GLU A 106 -6.71 -1.10 11.05
CA GLU A 106 -7.43 -0.83 12.30
C GLU A 106 -7.64 0.68 12.52
N LYS A 107 -6.58 1.48 12.32
CA LYS A 107 -6.65 2.93 12.50
C LYS A 107 -7.46 3.63 11.43
N GLN A 108 -7.47 3.16 10.20
CA GLN A 108 -8.35 3.66 9.14
C GLN A 108 -9.82 3.40 9.49
N ASN A 109 -10.13 2.19 9.96
CA ASN A 109 -11.49 1.87 10.43
C ASN A 109 -11.88 2.74 11.64
N GLU A 110 -10.98 2.93 12.61
CA GLU A 110 -11.21 3.85 13.74
C GLU A 110 -11.50 5.27 13.24
N TYR A 111 -10.74 5.77 12.25
CA TYR A 111 -10.92 7.11 11.70
C TYR A 111 -12.29 7.31 11.05
N ILE A 112 -12.74 6.34 10.23
CA ILE A 112 -14.03 6.41 9.52
C ILE A 112 -15.21 6.55 10.49
N TYR A 113 -15.17 5.83 11.61
CA TYR A 113 -16.25 5.82 12.59
C TYR A 113 -16.04 6.79 13.76
N ALA A 114 -14.93 7.52 13.80
CA ALA A 114 -14.62 8.43 14.88
C ALA A 114 -15.42 9.75 14.77
N PRO A 115 -15.87 10.30 15.90
CA PRO A 115 -16.47 11.64 15.90
C PRO A 115 -15.39 12.70 15.54
N PRO A 116 -15.79 13.85 14.93
CA PRO A 116 -14.86 14.83 14.37
C PRO A 116 -13.76 15.30 15.33
N HIS A 117 -14.06 15.44 16.62
CA HIS A 117 -13.07 15.88 17.62
C HIS A 117 -11.94 14.85 17.85
N LYS A 118 -12.14 13.57 17.51
CA LYS A 118 -11.13 12.52 17.62
C LYS A 118 -10.36 12.30 16.31
N GLN A 119 -10.96 12.60 15.16
CA GLN A 119 -10.37 12.35 13.84
C GLN A 119 -9.00 13.01 13.67
N LYS A 120 -8.82 14.24 14.16
CA LYS A 120 -7.52 14.93 14.07
C LYS A 120 -6.37 14.16 14.74
N ARG A 121 -6.63 13.53 15.90
CA ARG A 121 -5.63 12.71 16.60
C ARG A 121 -5.34 11.44 15.83
N ILE A 122 -6.38 10.74 15.35
CA ILE A 122 -6.24 9.50 14.60
C ILE A 122 -5.52 9.75 13.26
N LYS A 123 -5.85 10.83 12.57
CA LYS A 123 -5.16 11.24 11.33
C LYS A 123 -3.66 11.41 11.55
N LYS A 124 -3.24 12.01 12.67
CA LYS A 124 -1.82 12.10 13.02
C LYS A 124 -1.18 10.71 13.21
N GLN A 125 -1.85 9.81 13.93
CA GLN A 125 -1.36 8.43 14.12
C GLN A 125 -1.23 7.69 12.78
N LEU A 126 -2.18 7.85 11.87
CA LEU A 126 -2.09 7.29 10.52
C LEU A 126 -0.90 7.82 9.73
N VAL A 127 -0.59 9.11 9.81
CA VAL A 127 0.61 9.68 9.18
C VAL A 127 1.88 9.07 9.75
N ASP A 128 1.98 8.94 11.08
CA ASP A 128 3.14 8.33 11.74
C ASP A 128 3.32 6.85 11.31
N LEU A 129 2.22 6.10 11.16
CA LEU A 129 2.23 4.71 10.68
C LEU A 129 2.66 4.61 9.22
N TRP A 130 2.19 5.50 8.33
CA TRP A 130 2.66 5.52 6.94
C TRP A 130 4.14 5.86 6.82
N GLU A 131 4.66 6.78 7.63
CA GLU A 131 6.09 7.04 7.67
C GLU A 131 6.88 5.82 8.16
N MET A 132 6.33 5.06 9.09
CA MET A 132 6.93 3.81 9.57
C MET A 132 6.91 2.76 8.46
N LEU A 133 5.79 2.60 7.76
CA LEU A 133 5.65 1.71 6.60
C LEU A 133 6.70 2.01 5.54
N ASP A 134 6.85 3.27 5.16
CA ASP A 134 7.82 3.68 4.14
C ASP A 134 9.27 3.39 4.56
N ARG A 135 9.62 3.53 5.84
CA ARG A 135 10.95 3.16 6.37
C ARG A 135 11.21 1.66 6.29
N ILE A 136 10.21 0.83 6.65
CA ILE A 136 10.35 -0.63 6.56
C ILE A 136 10.44 -1.05 5.08
N THR A 137 9.60 -0.47 4.22
CA THR A 137 9.63 -0.74 2.78
C THR A 137 10.97 -0.33 2.15
N ALA A 138 11.57 0.81 2.55
CA ALA A 138 12.90 1.20 2.09
C ALA A 138 13.96 0.13 2.42
N ARG A 139 13.88 -0.49 3.59
CA ARG A 139 14.74 -1.63 3.97
C ARG A 139 14.45 -2.85 3.10
N ALA A 140 13.16 -3.16 2.85
CA ALA A 140 12.76 -4.25 1.97
C ALA A 140 13.29 -4.07 0.55
N TYR A 141 13.41 -2.85 0.04
CA TYR A 141 14.02 -2.53 -1.25
C TYR A 141 15.55 -2.37 -1.18
N GLN A 142 16.17 -2.54 -0.02
CA GLN A 142 17.61 -2.34 0.22
C GLN A 142 18.11 -0.96 -0.21
N LEU A 143 17.29 0.08 -0.03
CA LEU A 143 17.67 1.43 -0.42
C LEU A 143 18.74 1.99 0.51
N ASN A 144 19.73 2.67 -0.09
CA ASN A 144 20.64 3.48 0.68
C ASN A 144 20.00 4.82 1.11
N LYS A 145 20.64 5.55 2.02
CA LYS A 145 20.11 6.82 2.56
C LYS A 145 19.80 7.88 1.48
N THR A 146 20.59 7.94 0.42
CA THR A 146 20.38 8.88 -0.69
C THR A 146 19.12 8.51 -1.47
N GLN A 147 18.93 7.23 -1.76
CA GLN A 147 17.75 6.72 -2.45
C GLN A 147 16.49 6.89 -1.59
N GLU A 148 16.57 6.55 -0.31
CA GLU A 148 15.45 6.77 0.63
C GLU A 148 15.03 8.25 0.66
N GLN A 149 15.99 9.17 0.75
CA GLN A 149 15.70 10.61 0.74
C GLN A 149 15.10 11.06 -0.59
N TYR A 150 15.52 10.48 -1.71
CA TYR A 150 14.95 10.75 -3.03
C TYR A 150 13.46 10.37 -3.09
N PHE A 151 13.12 9.15 -2.68
CA PHE A 151 11.72 8.69 -2.61
C PHE A 151 10.88 9.55 -1.65
N LYS A 152 11.43 9.90 -0.49
CA LYS A 152 10.76 10.77 0.48
C LYS A 152 10.47 12.16 -0.08
N ASN A 153 11.38 12.73 -0.86
CA ASN A 153 11.19 14.05 -1.47
C ASN A 153 10.12 14.03 -2.56
N ILE A 154 10.10 12.99 -3.41
CA ILE A 154 9.05 12.83 -4.42
C ILE A 154 7.70 12.52 -3.74
N GLY A 155 7.70 11.68 -2.74
CA GLY A 155 6.50 11.26 -2.01
C GLY A 155 5.80 12.38 -1.24
N ARG A 156 6.47 13.50 -0.96
CA ARG A 156 5.83 14.68 -0.35
C ARG A 156 4.69 15.26 -1.18
N ASN A 157 4.68 15.00 -2.47
CA ASN A 157 3.61 15.41 -3.38
C ASN A 157 2.46 14.40 -3.45
N ILE A 158 2.58 13.26 -2.75
CA ILE A 158 1.53 12.26 -2.60
C ILE A 158 0.88 12.54 -1.25
N ASP A 159 -0.11 13.44 -1.25
CA ASP A 159 -0.83 13.78 -0.02
C ASP A 159 -1.80 12.66 0.35
N ARG A 160 -1.34 11.75 1.20
CA ARG A 160 -2.17 10.66 1.73
C ARG A 160 -3.25 11.16 2.69
N SER A 161 -3.16 12.39 3.17
CA SER A 161 -4.21 12.98 3.99
C SER A 161 -5.48 13.27 3.19
N GLU A 162 -5.35 13.54 1.88
CA GLU A 162 -6.50 13.69 0.98
C GLU A 162 -7.27 12.37 0.79
N ILE A 163 -6.60 11.22 0.94
CA ILE A 163 -7.25 9.90 0.88
C ILE A 163 -8.26 9.76 2.01
N LEU A 164 -7.89 10.18 3.21
CA LEU A 164 -8.77 10.12 4.37
C LEU A 164 -9.97 11.06 4.22
N ASP A 165 -9.78 12.21 3.60
CA ASP A 165 -10.83 13.19 3.35
C ASP A 165 -11.79 12.73 2.22
N SER A 166 -11.36 11.79 1.35
CA SER A 166 -12.18 11.21 0.28
C SER A 166 -13.01 10.01 0.70
N ILE A 167 -12.77 9.46 1.89
CA ILE A 167 -13.47 8.28 2.44
C ILE A 167 -14.67 8.70 3.30
N VAL A 168 -14.78 9.95 3.69
CA VAL A 168 -15.87 10.56 4.46
C VAL A 168 -16.80 11.32 3.53
#